data_0b06df54209327b231cd5bab20014a18
#
_entry.id   0b06df54209327b231cd5bab20014a18
#
_cell.length_a   1.000
_cell.length_b   1.000
_cell.length_c   1.000
_cell.angle_alpha   90.00
_cell.angle_beta   90.00
_cell.angle_gamma   90.00
#
_symmetry.space_group_name_H-M   'P 1'
#
loop_
_entity.id
_entity.type
_entity.pdbx_description
1 polymer ?
#
loop_
_entity_poly.entity_id
_entity_poly.type
_entity_poly.pdbx_seq_one_letter_code
_entity_poly.pdbx_strand_id
1 'polypeptide(L)'
;MINLLAEKKGQTVYKSYLNSLEKEYGYWMDKTPGTKHVVILPDGSVLNRYFDQDSVPRQESYREDYKLATIRSQRSGKEQQDSIYYGMCRNLRSGAESGWDFSSRWFADGKNISTIQTINILPVDLNGLLFQLEMTLAHAYKVTGNSSLYHTFLQKAGARKSAINTYCWNEKEKWYVDYNFALQQHSTELTAAGISPLFFNLATEKQALNAEETLLRLFLKDGGIVTSLKNTGQQWDAPNGWAPLQWIAIKGLINYDRQNSAQKIAKRWIRLNEDVYTRTGKLMEKYNVENTTLDAGGGEYSGQDGFGWTNGVLLKLISMYGK
;
A
#
# COMPACT_ATOMS: atom_id res chain seq x y z
N MET A 1 -1.30 7.41 -12.74
CA MET A 1 -0.36 7.94 -13.78
C MET A 1 -1.06 8.20 -15.10
N ILE A 2 -1.61 7.19 -15.79
CA ILE A 2 -2.23 7.36 -17.13
C ILE A 2 -3.35 8.40 -17.13
N ASN A 3 -4.25 8.41 -16.14
CA ASN A 3 -5.32 9.41 -16.03
C ASN A 3 -4.77 10.85 -15.93
N LEU A 4 -3.75 11.07 -15.10
CA LEU A 4 -3.11 12.38 -14.97
C LEU A 4 -2.39 12.82 -16.26
N LEU A 5 -1.82 11.87 -16.98
CA LEU A 5 -1.21 12.15 -18.29
C LEU A 5 -2.27 12.53 -19.32
N ALA A 6 -3.41 11.83 -19.30
CA ALA A 6 -4.52 12.12 -20.20
C ALA A 6 -5.19 13.48 -19.92
N GLU A 7 -5.27 13.91 -18.67
CA GLU A 7 -5.72 15.26 -18.31
C GLU A 7 -4.86 16.36 -18.96
N LYS A 8 -3.56 16.11 -19.10
CA LYS A 8 -2.60 17.08 -19.70
C LYS A 8 -2.45 16.97 -21.19
N LYS A 9 -2.47 15.73 -21.75
CA LYS A 9 -2.14 15.44 -23.15
C LYS A 9 -3.34 14.99 -24.00
N GLY A 10 -4.52 14.89 -23.40
CA GLY A 10 -5.75 14.49 -24.09
C GLY A 10 -6.00 12.97 -24.09
N GLN A 11 -7.18 12.59 -24.55
CA GLN A 11 -7.72 11.22 -24.47
C GLN A 11 -6.94 10.18 -25.32
N THR A 12 -6.16 10.61 -26.30
CA THR A 12 -5.30 9.73 -27.11
C THR A 12 -4.30 8.91 -26.31
N VAL A 13 -3.93 9.41 -25.11
CA VAL A 13 -3.07 8.70 -24.14
C VAL A 13 -3.62 7.31 -23.83
N TYR A 14 -4.93 7.18 -23.63
CA TYR A 14 -5.54 5.89 -23.31
C TYR A 14 -5.34 4.86 -24.43
N LYS A 15 -5.47 5.29 -25.69
CA LYS A 15 -5.20 4.43 -26.86
C LYS A 15 -3.72 4.00 -26.90
N SER A 16 -2.80 4.93 -26.63
CA SER A 16 -1.36 4.66 -26.67
C SER A 16 -0.89 3.67 -25.61
N TYR A 17 -1.54 3.65 -24.46
CA TYR A 17 -1.14 2.80 -23.33
C TYR A 17 -2.07 1.59 -23.08
N LEU A 18 -3.12 1.38 -23.91
CA LEU A 18 -4.10 0.33 -23.71
C LEU A 18 -3.44 -1.07 -23.59
N ASN A 19 -2.58 -1.44 -24.51
CA ASN A 19 -1.89 -2.73 -24.48
C ASN A 19 -1.01 -2.91 -23.21
N SER A 20 -0.39 -1.84 -22.71
CA SER A 20 0.39 -1.90 -21.46
C SER A 20 -0.52 -2.10 -20.24
N LEU A 21 -1.66 -1.42 -20.20
CA LEU A 21 -2.68 -1.59 -19.15
C LEU A 21 -3.27 -3.01 -19.15
N GLU A 22 -3.52 -3.58 -20.33
CA GLU A 22 -4.00 -4.96 -20.48
C GLU A 22 -2.98 -5.99 -19.99
N LYS A 23 -1.69 -5.79 -20.30
CA LYS A 23 -0.60 -6.65 -19.82
C LYS A 23 -0.46 -6.59 -18.31
N GLU A 24 -0.48 -5.39 -17.73
CA GLU A 24 -0.47 -5.19 -16.27
C GLU A 24 -1.64 -5.90 -15.61
N TYR A 25 -2.85 -5.69 -16.14
CA TYR A 25 -4.03 -6.36 -15.63
C TYR A 25 -3.94 -7.89 -15.78
N GLY A 26 -3.44 -8.36 -16.92
CA GLY A 26 -3.21 -9.78 -17.20
C GLY A 26 -2.27 -10.43 -16.18
N TYR A 27 -1.18 -9.77 -15.81
CA TYR A 27 -0.25 -10.25 -14.79
C TYR A 27 -0.96 -10.47 -13.43
N TRP A 28 -1.68 -9.46 -12.97
CA TRP A 28 -2.37 -9.56 -11.67
C TRP A 28 -3.53 -10.54 -11.65
N MET A 29 -4.16 -10.80 -12.80
CA MET A 29 -5.33 -11.67 -12.93
C MET A 29 -5.00 -13.04 -13.51
N ASP A 30 -3.73 -13.35 -13.71
CA ASP A 30 -3.29 -14.65 -14.21
C ASP A 30 -3.64 -15.75 -13.19
N LYS A 31 -4.27 -16.83 -13.70
CA LYS A 31 -4.68 -18.01 -12.93
C LYS A 31 -3.92 -19.27 -13.35
N THR A 32 -2.85 -19.13 -14.15
CA THR A 32 -2.03 -20.27 -14.54
C THR A 32 -1.38 -20.94 -13.32
N PRO A 33 -1.12 -22.26 -13.37
CA PRO A 33 -0.43 -22.93 -12.27
C PRO A 33 0.93 -22.27 -11.96
N GLY A 34 1.11 -21.86 -10.70
CA GLY A 34 2.32 -21.16 -10.25
C GLY A 34 2.07 -19.67 -9.92
N THR A 35 1.23 -18.97 -10.65
CA THR A 35 0.76 -17.64 -10.27
C THR A 35 -0.34 -17.77 -9.21
N LYS A 36 -0.24 -17.06 -8.12
CA LYS A 36 -1.22 -17.15 -7.02
C LYS A 36 -1.62 -15.78 -6.48
N HIS A 37 -1.56 -14.75 -7.32
CA HIS A 37 -2.01 -13.41 -6.96
C HIS A 37 -3.52 -13.35 -6.72
N VAL A 38 -4.29 -14.14 -7.47
CA VAL A 38 -5.75 -14.16 -7.39
C VAL A 38 -6.24 -15.07 -6.27
N VAL A 39 -7.08 -14.54 -5.40
CA VAL A 39 -7.77 -15.30 -4.34
C VAL A 39 -9.26 -15.21 -4.58
N ILE A 40 -9.92 -16.36 -4.62
CA ILE A 40 -11.38 -16.49 -4.68
C ILE A 40 -11.87 -16.75 -3.25
N LEU A 41 -12.70 -15.85 -2.75
CA LEU A 41 -13.26 -15.92 -1.41
C LEU A 41 -14.50 -16.82 -1.37
N PRO A 42 -14.97 -17.27 -0.18
CA PRO A 42 -16.08 -18.23 -0.07
C PRO A 42 -17.39 -17.79 -0.73
N ASP A 43 -17.65 -16.50 -0.83
CA ASP A 43 -18.82 -15.92 -1.51
C ASP A 43 -18.61 -15.74 -3.03
N GLY A 44 -17.49 -16.20 -3.58
CA GLY A 44 -17.10 -16.01 -4.97
C GLY A 44 -16.44 -14.67 -5.30
N SER A 45 -16.32 -13.76 -4.33
CA SER A 45 -15.60 -12.51 -4.51
C SER A 45 -14.13 -12.75 -4.84
N VAL A 46 -13.57 -11.88 -5.68
CA VAL A 46 -12.18 -11.98 -6.15
C VAL A 46 -11.38 -10.79 -5.65
N LEU A 47 -10.34 -11.07 -4.86
CA LEU A 47 -9.34 -10.11 -4.44
C LEU A 47 -7.93 -10.64 -4.74
N ASN A 48 -6.94 -9.76 -4.66
CA ASN A 48 -5.56 -10.07 -4.99
C ASN A 48 -4.66 -9.96 -3.76
N ARG A 49 -3.55 -10.70 -3.80
CA ARG A 49 -2.45 -10.64 -2.83
C ARG A 49 -1.11 -10.50 -3.52
N TYR A 50 -0.08 -10.15 -2.78
CA TYR A 50 1.30 -10.31 -3.22
C TYR A 50 1.70 -11.77 -3.11
N PHE A 51 2.37 -12.30 -4.13
CA PHE A 51 2.79 -13.69 -4.16
C PHE A 51 3.95 -13.89 -5.15
N ASP A 52 5.16 -13.88 -4.64
CA ASP A 52 6.34 -14.26 -5.43
C ASP A 52 6.36 -15.78 -5.65
N GLN A 53 6.64 -16.19 -6.89
CA GLN A 53 6.70 -17.60 -7.27
C GLN A 53 7.91 -18.33 -6.65
N ASP A 54 9.01 -17.61 -6.44
CA ASP A 54 10.21 -18.14 -5.84
C ASP A 54 10.06 -18.29 -4.32
N SER A 55 10.77 -19.27 -3.79
CA SER A 55 10.78 -19.61 -2.37
C SER A 55 12.20 -19.75 -1.81
N VAL A 56 13.14 -19.05 -2.44
CA VAL A 56 14.54 -18.95 -1.99
C VAL A 56 14.81 -17.54 -1.46
N PRO A 57 15.89 -17.32 -0.68
CA PRO A 57 16.25 -15.99 -0.21
C PRO A 57 16.32 -14.96 -1.35
N ARG A 58 15.93 -13.71 -1.08
CA ARG A 58 16.09 -12.60 -2.02
C ARG A 58 17.57 -12.40 -2.34
N GLN A 59 17.90 -12.04 -3.56
CA GLN A 59 19.29 -11.84 -3.99
C GLN A 59 19.94 -10.66 -3.26
N GLU A 60 19.22 -9.56 -3.12
CA GLU A 60 19.67 -8.30 -2.48
C GLU A 60 19.84 -8.40 -0.95
N SER A 61 19.17 -9.37 -0.30
CA SER A 61 19.19 -9.59 1.16
C SER A 61 19.39 -11.07 1.48
N TYR A 62 20.27 -11.75 0.73
CA TYR A 62 20.42 -13.22 0.79
C TYR A 62 20.78 -13.71 2.20
N ARG A 63 21.73 -13.04 2.87
CA ARG A 63 22.22 -13.47 4.19
C ARG A 63 21.15 -13.34 5.27
N GLU A 64 20.44 -12.24 5.25
CA GLU A 64 19.36 -11.88 6.18
C GLU A 64 18.21 -12.88 6.06
N ASP A 65 17.71 -13.09 4.84
CA ASP A 65 16.63 -14.02 4.55
C ASP A 65 17.01 -15.47 4.89
N TYR A 66 18.22 -15.91 4.49
CA TYR A 66 18.73 -17.24 4.81
C TYR A 66 18.78 -17.48 6.32
N LYS A 67 19.32 -16.51 7.07
CA LYS A 67 19.42 -16.60 8.53
C LYS A 67 18.03 -16.69 9.18
N LEU A 68 17.12 -15.81 8.78
CA LEU A 68 15.75 -15.78 9.31
C LEU A 68 15.01 -17.10 9.02
N ALA A 69 15.05 -17.58 7.78
CA ALA A 69 14.39 -18.80 7.35
C ALA A 69 14.98 -20.03 8.07
N THR A 70 16.31 -20.09 8.22
CA THR A 70 17.00 -21.18 8.93
C THR A 70 16.61 -21.20 10.41
N ILE A 71 16.69 -20.08 11.12
CA ILE A 71 16.32 -20.00 12.55
C ILE A 71 14.85 -20.39 12.73
N ARG A 72 13.97 -19.95 11.83
CA ARG A 72 12.54 -20.26 11.91
C ARG A 72 12.25 -21.74 11.68
N SER A 73 12.89 -22.35 10.67
CA SER A 73 12.71 -23.78 10.35
C SER A 73 13.25 -24.70 11.44
N GLN A 74 14.41 -24.38 12.02
CA GLN A 74 15.04 -25.21 13.07
C GLN A 74 14.20 -25.31 14.36
N ARG A 75 13.25 -24.40 14.58
CA ARG A 75 12.30 -24.46 15.72
C ARG A 75 11.16 -25.46 15.52
N SER A 76 11.13 -26.14 14.38
CA SER A 76 10.06 -27.08 14.00
C SER A 76 10.60 -28.50 13.84
N GLY A 77 9.71 -29.49 13.82
CA GLY A 77 10.09 -30.87 13.59
C GLY A 77 10.77 -31.09 12.23
N LYS A 78 11.68 -32.05 12.14
CA LYS A 78 12.50 -32.31 10.92
C LYS A 78 11.67 -32.42 9.64
N GLU A 79 10.50 -33.03 9.70
CA GLU A 79 9.62 -33.24 8.54
C GLU A 79 9.02 -31.93 7.99
N GLN A 80 8.99 -30.87 8.79
CA GLN A 80 8.39 -29.58 8.42
C GLN A 80 9.44 -28.50 8.08
N GLN A 81 10.73 -28.78 8.34
CA GLN A 81 11.77 -27.76 8.22
C GLN A 81 11.85 -27.14 6.82
N ASP A 82 11.84 -27.94 5.77
CA ASP A 82 11.91 -27.44 4.40
C ASP A 82 10.68 -26.59 4.04
N SER A 83 9.48 -27.07 4.37
CA SER A 83 8.25 -26.34 4.10
C SER A 83 8.23 -24.96 4.80
N ILE A 84 8.71 -24.91 6.03
CA ILE A 84 8.78 -23.66 6.81
C ILE A 84 9.87 -22.75 6.25
N TYR A 85 11.02 -23.29 5.87
CA TYR A 85 12.11 -22.52 5.26
C TYR A 85 11.66 -21.85 3.96
N TYR A 86 11.14 -22.63 3.02
CA TYR A 86 10.66 -22.10 1.74
C TYR A 86 9.44 -21.19 1.88
N GLY A 87 8.54 -21.51 2.81
CA GLY A 87 7.40 -20.64 3.14
C GLY A 87 7.85 -19.29 3.70
N MET A 88 8.88 -19.26 4.56
CA MET A 88 9.46 -18.03 5.09
C MET A 88 10.07 -17.18 3.98
N CYS A 89 10.91 -17.77 3.13
CA CYS A 89 11.51 -17.07 2.00
C CYS A 89 10.44 -16.47 1.08
N ARG A 90 9.38 -17.22 0.74
CA ARG A 90 8.29 -16.71 -0.09
C ARG A 90 7.56 -15.54 0.55
N ASN A 91 7.30 -15.60 1.86
CA ASN A 91 6.67 -14.49 2.56
C ASN A 91 7.54 -13.22 2.55
N LEU A 92 8.85 -13.35 2.72
CA LEU A 92 9.80 -12.23 2.64
C LEU A 92 9.81 -11.62 1.23
N ARG A 93 9.90 -12.46 0.19
CA ARG A 93 9.86 -12.05 -1.22
C ARG A 93 8.54 -11.33 -1.55
N SER A 94 7.42 -11.88 -1.13
CA SER A 94 6.09 -11.26 -1.33
C SER A 94 5.94 -9.95 -0.54
N GLY A 95 6.59 -9.84 0.62
CA GLY A 95 6.69 -8.59 1.36
C GLY A 95 7.49 -7.53 0.60
N ALA A 96 8.60 -7.92 -0.02
CA ALA A 96 9.39 -7.03 -0.87
C ALA A 96 8.63 -6.61 -2.15
N GLU A 97 7.89 -7.54 -2.79
CA GLU A 97 7.00 -7.23 -3.92
C GLU A 97 5.99 -6.12 -3.59
N SER A 98 5.54 -6.04 -2.35
CA SER A 98 4.58 -5.02 -1.91
C SER A 98 5.18 -3.60 -1.83
N GLY A 99 6.50 -3.47 -1.78
CA GLY A 99 7.19 -2.23 -1.46
C GLY A 99 7.14 -1.83 0.02
N TRP A 100 6.48 -2.62 0.89
CA TRP A 100 6.46 -2.41 2.35
C TRP A 100 7.40 -3.40 3.07
N ASP A 101 8.64 -3.35 2.72
CA ASP A 101 9.73 -4.23 3.17
C ASP A 101 10.58 -3.57 4.29
N PHE A 102 10.28 -3.77 5.57
CA PHE A 102 9.16 -4.55 6.05
C PHE A 102 8.33 -3.73 7.05
N SER A 103 7.25 -4.32 7.54
CA SER A 103 6.29 -3.71 8.46
C SER A 103 5.60 -4.76 9.32
N SER A 104 5.19 -4.37 10.53
CA SER A 104 4.27 -5.12 11.37
C SER A 104 2.98 -5.54 10.65
N ARG A 105 2.62 -4.83 9.59
CA ARG A 105 1.50 -5.14 8.69
C ARG A 105 1.45 -6.62 8.27
N TRP A 106 2.62 -7.20 8.05
CA TRP A 106 2.77 -8.56 7.55
C TRP A 106 2.99 -9.61 8.64
N PHE A 107 3.18 -9.22 9.90
CA PHE A 107 3.57 -10.13 10.97
C PHE A 107 2.34 -10.68 11.70
N ALA A 108 2.29 -12.00 11.87
CA ALA A 108 1.17 -12.65 12.55
C ALA A 108 1.02 -12.23 14.02
N ASP A 109 2.13 -11.91 14.69
CA ASP A 109 2.14 -11.41 16.06
C ASP A 109 2.22 -9.86 16.14
N GLY A 110 2.27 -9.19 14.99
CA GLY A 110 2.42 -7.74 14.87
C GLY A 110 3.72 -7.17 15.45
N LYS A 111 4.77 -8.00 15.64
CA LYS A 111 6.02 -7.60 16.31
C LYS A 111 7.27 -8.13 15.61
N ASN A 112 7.26 -9.41 15.26
CA ASN A 112 8.47 -10.11 14.83
C ASN A 112 8.40 -10.53 13.36
N ILE A 113 9.40 -10.13 12.57
CA ILE A 113 9.52 -10.50 11.16
C ILE A 113 9.55 -12.02 10.94
N SER A 114 10.00 -12.80 11.93
CA SER A 114 9.96 -14.27 11.87
C SER A 114 8.56 -14.86 11.81
N THR A 115 7.52 -14.04 12.03
CA THR A 115 6.10 -14.42 11.95
C THR A 115 5.42 -13.89 10.68
N ILE A 116 6.20 -13.45 9.70
CA ILE A 116 5.70 -12.89 8.44
C ILE A 116 4.76 -13.87 7.71
N GLN A 117 3.63 -13.35 7.24
CA GLN A 117 2.55 -14.11 6.59
C GLN A 117 1.95 -13.36 5.39
N THR A 118 2.77 -12.61 4.66
CA THR A 118 2.34 -11.74 3.55
C THR A 118 1.44 -12.47 2.57
N ILE A 119 1.79 -13.72 2.21
CA ILE A 119 1.01 -14.52 1.25
C ILE A 119 -0.40 -14.88 1.72
N ASN A 120 -0.73 -14.68 2.99
CA ASN A 120 -2.07 -14.93 3.55
C ASN A 120 -2.92 -13.65 3.63
N ILE A 121 -2.37 -12.51 3.25
CA ILE A 121 -3.00 -11.20 3.38
C ILE A 121 -3.52 -10.73 2.03
N LEU A 122 -4.73 -10.19 2.02
CA LEU A 122 -5.31 -9.43 0.91
C LEU A 122 -5.17 -7.94 1.24
N PRO A 123 -4.17 -7.25 0.64
CA PRO A 123 -3.88 -5.86 0.95
C PRO A 123 -4.95 -4.94 0.39
N VAL A 124 -5.44 -4.03 1.21
CA VAL A 124 -6.50 -3.09 0.84
C VAL A 124 -6.05 -2.11 -0.26
N ASP A 125 -4.81 -1.66 -0.20
CA ASP A 125 -4.20 -0.75 -1.17
C ASP A 125 -3.95 -1.40 -2.53
N LEU A 126 -3.41 -2.63 -2.57
CA LEU A 126 -3.26 -3.40 -3.83
C LEU A 126 -4.62 -3.56 -4.52
N ASN A 127 -5.65 -3.93 -3.76
CA ASN A 127 -6.99 -4.11 -4.32
C ASN A 127 -7.63 -2.78 -4.74
N GLY A 128 -7.32 -1.68 -4.06
CA GLY A 128 -7.66 -0.33 -4.51
C GLY A 128 -6.95 0.07 -5.82
N LEU A 129 -5.68 -0.27 -5.97
CA LEU A 129 -4.92 -0.05 -7.22
C LEU A 129 -5.52 -0.84 -8.39
N LEU A 130 -5.90 -2.09 -8.16
CA LEU A 130 -6.53 -2.93 -9.20
C LEU A 130 -7.92 -2.43 -9.57
N PHE A 131 -8.72 -1.96 -8.61
CA PHE A 131 -9.95 -1.26 -8.91
C PHE A 131 -9.71 -0.05 -9.84
N GLN A 132 -8.69 0.77 -9.52
CA GLN A 132 -8.35 1.92 -10.35
C GLN A 132 -7.86 1.50 -11.75
N LEU A 133 -7.13 0.38 -11.85
CA LEU A 133 -6.70 -0.17 -13.14
C LEU A 133 -7.93 -0.63 -13.98
N GLU A 134 -8.89 -1.32 -13.35
CA GLU A 134 -10.14 -1.73 -13.99
C GLU A 134 -10.96 -0.51 -14.49
N MET A 135 -11.07 0.54 -13.68
CA MET A 135 -11.71 1.79 -14.09
C MET A 135 -10.98 2.50 -15.23
N THR A 136 -9.63 2.47 -15.21
CA THR A 136 -8.81 3.06 -16.28
C THR A 136 -8.96 2.27 -17.59
N LEU A 137 -8.99 0.95 -17.54
CA LEU A 137 -9.26 0.09 -18.69
C LEU A 137 -10.66 0.32 -19.25
N ALA A 138 -11.68 0.40 -18.37
CA ALA A 138 -13.03 0.75 -18.80
C ALA A 138 -13.03 2.06 -19.58
N HIS A 139 -12.40 3.11 -19.03
CA HIS A 139 -12.32 4.39 -19.72
C HIS A 139 -11.57 4.31 -21.05
N ALA A 140 -10.44 3.59 -21.09
CA ALA A 140 -9.66 3.38 -22.30
C ALA A 140 -10.49 2.69 -23.41
N TYR A 141 -11.28 1.66 -23.07
CA TYR A 141 -12.18 1.00 -24.01
C TYR A 141 -13.32 1.90 -24.47
N LYS A 142 -13.87 2.75 -23.60
CA LYS A 142 -14.84 3.77 -23.99
C LYS A 142 -14.27 4.72 -25.03
N VAL A 143 -13.04 5.21 -24.81
CA VAL A 143 -12.35 6.14 -25.73
C VAL A 143 -12.02 5.47 -27.08
N THR A 144 -11.71 4.17 -27.07
CA THR A 144 -11.41 3.40 -28.30
C THR A 144 -12.65 2.80 -28.98
N GLY A 145 -13.86 3.07 -28.45
CA GLY A 145 -15.13 2.62 -29.06
C GLY A 145 -15.52 1.16 -28.78
N ASN A 146 -14.83 0.45 -27.88
CA ASN A 146 -15.16 -0.91 -27.52
C ASN A 146 -16.18 -0.96 -26.35
N SER A 147 -17.47 -0.82 -26.68
CA SER A 147 -18.54 -0.79 -25.68
C SER A 147 -18.66 -2.08 -24.86
N SER A 148 -18.41 -3.25 -25.44
CA SER A 148 -18.48 -4.53 -24.73
C SER A 148 -17.44 -4.61 -23.60
N LEU A 149 -16.18 -4.34 -23.90
CA LEU A 149 -15.10 -4.34 -22.89
C LEU A 149 -15.25 -3.20 -21.89
N TYR A 150 -15.76 -2.03 -22.31
CA TYR A 150 -16.11 -0.95 -21.38
C TYR A 150 -17.06 -1.45 -20.27
N HIS A 151 -18.18 -2.06 -20.61
CA HIS A 151 -19.14 -2.58 -19.63
C HIS A 151 -18.55 -3.73 -18.81
N THR A 152 -17.78 -4.62 -19.42
CA THR A 152 -17.10 -5.72 -18.72
C THR A 152 -16.18 -5.19 -17.62
N PHE A 153 -15.34 -4.19 -17.89
CA PHE A 153 -14.43 -3.65 -16.89
C PHE A 153 -15.14 -2.81 -15.82
N LEU A 154 -16.25 -2.13 -16.15
CA LEU A 154 -17.09 -1.49 -15.12
C LEU A 154 -17.70 -2.52 -14.15
N GLN A 155 -18.16 -3.66 -14.65
CA GLN A 155 -18.68 -4.74 -13.80
C GLN A 155 -17.59 -5.31 -12.88
N LYS A 156 -16.39 -5.55 -13.42
CA LYS A 156 -15.24 -6.02 -12.62
C LYS A 156 -14.87 -5.03 -11.52
N ALA A 157 -14.77 -3.75 -11.86
CA ALA A 157 -14.51 -2.70 -10.88
C ALA A 157 -15.60 -2.62 -9.80
N GLY A 158 -16.88 -2.72 -10.20
CA GLY A 158 -17.99 -2.75 -9.27
C GLY A 158 -17.94 -3.93 -8.30
N ALA A 159 -17.64 -5.14 -8.82
CA ALA A 159 -17.48 -6.34 -8.01
C ALA A 159 -16.29 -6.21 -7.03
N ARG A 160 -15.13 -5.69 -7.47
CA ARG A 160 -13.98 -5.46 -6.61
C ARG A 160 -14.27 -4.40 -5.53
N LYS A 161 -14.95 -3.31 -5.88
CA LYS A 161 -15.39 -2.31 -4.91
C LYS A 161 -16.26 -2.93 -3.82
N SER A 162 -17.22 -3.77 -4.21
CA SER A 162 -18.07 -4.51 -3.25
C SER A 162 -17.23 -5.41 -2.34
N ALA A 163 -16.32 -6.19 -2.90
CA ALA A 163 -15.46 -7.09 -2.15
C ALA A 163 -14.56 -6.33 -1.16
N ILE A 164 -13.93 -5.21 -1.58
CA ILE A 164 -13.13 -4.38 -0.68
C ILE A 164 -13.97 -3.87 0.49
N ASN A 165 -15.19 -3.39 0.24
CA ASN A 165 -16.06 -2.89 1.31
C ASN A 165 -16.55 -4.00 2.23
N THR A 166 -16.74 -5.22 1.73
CA THR A 166 -17.16 -6.39 2.54
C THR A 166 -16.02 -6.92 3.41
N TYR A 167 -14.84 -7.08 2.83
CA TYR A 167 -13.74 -7.78 3.48
C TYR A 167 -12.69 -6.88 4.15
N CYS A 168 -12.61 -5.61 3.75
CA CYS A 168 -11.57 -4.72 4.28
C CYS A 168 -12.13 -3.61 5.19
N TRP A 169 -13.43 -3.30 5.19
CA TRP A 169 -13.97 -2.32 6.11
C TRP A 169 -14.21 -2.91 7.49
N ASN A 170 -13.52 -2.38 8.50
CA ASN A 170 -13.72 -2.75 9.89
C ASN A 170 -14.60 -1.72 10.60
N GLU A 171 -15.87 -2.09 10.84
CA GLU A 171 -16.87 -1.19 11.45
C GLU A 171 -16.51 -0.83 12.89
N LYS A 172 -15.81 -1.70 13.64
CA LYS A 172 -15.38 -1.42 15.01
C LYS A 172 -14.27 -0.38 15.05
N GLU A 173 -13.26 -0.53 14.18
CA GLU A 173 -12.11 0.36 14.15
C GLU A 173 -12.38 1.63 13.32
N LYS A 174 -13.52 1.70 12.60
CA LYS A 174 -13.85 2.78 11.67
C LYS A 174 -12.75 3.04 10.64
N TRP A 175 -12.13 1.95 10.20
CA TRP A 175 -10.96 1.98 9.33
C TRP A 175 -10.95 0.82 8.34
N TYR A 176 -10.36 1.05 7.17
CA TYR A 176 -10.07 -0.06 6.28
C TYR A 176 -8.81 -0.77 6.74
N VAL A 177 -8.85 -2.09 6.73
CA VAL A 177 -7.76 -2.97 7.12
C VAL A 177 -7.53 -4.03 6.06
N ASP A 178 -6.38 -4.67 6.09
CA ASP A 178 -6.14 -5.85 5.28
C ASP A 178 -6.98 -7.02 5.78
N TYR A 179 -7.20 -8.01 4.91
CA TYR A 179 -7.95 -9.21 5.27
C TYR A 179 -7.05 -10.45 5.19
N ASN A 180 -6.96 -11.20 6.26
CA ASN A 180 -6.29 -12.50 6.27
C ASN A 180 -7.29 -13.58 5.81
N PHE A 181 -7.17 -14.01 4.57
CA PHE A 181 -8.12 -14.97 3.98
C PHE A 181 -7.90 -16.40 4.48
N ALA A 182 -6.68 -16.76 4.95
CA ALA A 182 -6.41 -18.07 5.52
C ALA A 182 -7.08 -18.24 6.90
N LEU A 183 -7.17 -17.16 7.68
CA LEU A 183 -7.85 -17.12 8.97
C LEU A 183 -9.29 -16.60 8.88
N GLN A 184 -9.70 -16.13 7.71
CA GLN A 184 -11.03 -15.53 7.45
C GLN A 184 -11.37 -14.39 8.42
N GLN A 185 -10.41 -13.49 8.67
CA GLN A 185 -10.58 -12.37 9.60
C GLN A 185 -9.84 -11.13 9.15
N HIS A 186 -10.26 -9.98 9.66
CA HIS A 186 -9.53 -8.73 9.50
C HIS A 186 -8.13 -8.83 10.11
N SER A 187 -7.15 -8.18 9.48
CA SER A 187 -5.86 -7.92 10.13
C SER A 187 -6.07 -7.06 11.37
N THR A 188 -5.31 -7.36 12.42
CA THR A 188 -5.31 -6.57 13.66
C THR A 188 -4.45 -5.32 13.57
N GLU A 189 -3.56 -5.26 12.57
CA GLU A 189 -2.63 -4.15 12.40
C GLU A 189 -3.29 -3.02 11.63
N LEU A 190 -3.43 -1.86 12.29
CA LEU A 190 -3.89 -0.63 11.67
C LEU A 190 -2.70 0.07 11.02
N THR A 191 -2.79 0.30 9.72
CA THR A 191 -1.75 0.97 8.94
C THR A 191 -2.32 2.08 8.07
N ALA A 192 -1.47 2.99 7.63
CA ALA A 192 -1.85 4.07 6.72
C ALA A 192 -2.33 3.58 5.33
N ALA A 193 -2.12 2.30 4.98
CA ALA A 193 -2.72 1.70 3.80
C ALA A 193 -4.25 1.78 3.81
N GLY A 194 -4.87 1.79 5.00
CA GLY A 194 -6.31 1.89 5.17
C GLY A 194 -6.96 3.19 4.70
N ILE A 195 -6.19 4.24 4.37
CA ILE A 195 -6.72 5.46 3.76
C ILE A 195 -6.86 5.37 2.24
N SER A 196 -6.24 4.37 1.61
CA SER A 196 -6.22 4.23 0.15
C SER A 196 -7.61 4.11 -0.50
N PRO A 197 -8.64 3.50 0.12
CA PRO A 197 -9.99 3.50 -0.43
C PRO A 197 -10.58 4.90 -0.65
N LEU A 198 -10.23 5.89 0.18
CA LEU A 198 -10.64 7.27 -0.04
C LEU A 198 -9.95 7.86 -1.29
N PHE A 199 -8.66 7.57 -1.46
CA PHE A 199 -7.91 8.01 -2.64
C PHE A 199 -8.52 7.50 -3.95
N PHE A 200 -9.08 6.29 -3.95
CA PHE A 200 -9.70 5.66 -5.12
C PHE A 200 -11.22 5.85 -5.21
N ASN A 201 -11.84 6.67 -4.37
CA ASN A 201 -13.30 6.88 -4.32
C ASN A 201 -14.10 5.57 -4.10
N LEU A 202 -13.56 4.67 -3.29
CA LEU A 202 -14.19 3.39 -2.95
C LEU A 202 -15.13 3.50 -1.75
N ALA A 203 -14.84 4.39 -0.81
CA ALA A 203 -15.58 4.56 0.42
C ALA A 203 -16.97 5.21 0.17
N THR A 204 -17.91 4.99 1.08
CA THR A 204 -19.09 5.83 1.22
C THR A 204 -18.75 7.09 1.98
N GLU A 205 -19.61 8.14 1.92
CA GLU A 205 -19.43 9.37 2.70
C GLU A 205 -19.31 9.10 4.21
N LYS A 206 -20.11 8.15 4.74
CA LYS A 206 -20.04 7.75 6.14
C LYS A 206 -18.71 7.09 6.49
N GLN A 207 -18.21 6.20 5.62
CA GLN A 207 -16.91 5.57 5.82
C GLN A 207 -15.77 6.58 5.72
N ALA A 208 -15.86 7.52 4.78
CA ALA A 208 -14.86 8.58 4.63
C ALA A 208 -14.79 9.50 5.87
N LEU A 209 -15.93 9.89 6.44
CA LEU A 209 -15.98 10.65 7.69
C LEU A 209 -15.34 9.87 8.84
N ASN A 210 -15.72 8.63 9.02
CA ASN A 210 -15.17 7.77 10.07
C ASN A 210 -13.65 7.55 9.89
N ALA A 211 -13.20 7.34 8.65
CA ALA A 211 -11.78 7.15 8.35
C ALA A 211 -10.98 8.44 8.56
N GLU A 212 -11.53 9.62 8.25
CA GLU A 212 -10.93 10.91 8.58
C GLU A 212 -10.68 11.05 10.09
N GLU A 213 -11.70 10.79 10.92
CA GLU A 213 -11.58 10.86 12.38
C GLU A 213 -10.51 9.90 12.90
N THR A 214 -10.49 8.66 12.41
CA THR A 214 -9.48 7.66 12.78
C THR A 214 -8.08 8.07 12.33
N LEU A 215 -7.93 8.57 11.10
CA LEU A 215 -6.66 9.07 10.56
C LEU A 215 -6.09 10.19 11.43
N LEU A 216 -6.91 11.20 11.74
CA LEU A 216 -6.46 12.35 12.54
C LEU A 216 -6.15 11.99 13.98
N ARG A 217 -6.88 11.05 14.56
CA ARG A 217 -6.70 10.63 15.95
C ARG A 217 -5.50 9.70 16.14
N LEU A 218 -5.29 8.74 15.23
CA LEU A 218 -4.29 7.70 15.42
C LEU A 218 -3.01 7.95 14.63
N PHE A 219 -3.11 8.38 13.38
CA PHE A 219 -2.00 8.42 12.45
C PHE A 219 -1.36 9.80 12.29
N LEU A 220 -2.09 10.88 12.55
CA LEU A 220 -1.53 12.22 12.39
C LEU A 220 -0.61 12.57 13.56
N LYS A 221 0.68 12.67 13.26
CA LYS A 221 1.77 13.06 14.18
C LYS A 221 2.26 14.47 13.83
N ASP A 222 3.25 14.97 14.55
CA ASP A 222 3.77 16.32 14.36
C ASP A 222 4.35 16.57 12.97
N GLY A 223 4.99 15.56 12.37
CA GLY A 223 5.58 15.65 11.03
C GLY A 223 4.68 15.19 9.89
N GLY A 224 3.47 14.65 10.16
CA GLY A 224 2.58 14.09 9.14
C GLY A 224 1.97 12.75 9.54
N ILE A 225 1.61 11.93 8.56
CA ILE A 225 1.01 10.62 8.79
C ILE A 225 2.08 9.57 9.04
N VAL A 226 1.97 8.86 10.17
CA VAL A 226 2.81 7.69 10.48
C VAL A 226 2.33 6.45 9.72
N THR A 227 3.25 5.59 9.35
CA THR A 227 2.96 4.43 8.47
C THR A 227 2.13 3.35 9.16
N SER A 228 2.47 2.99 10.40
CA SER A 228 1.73 2.06 11.26
C SER A 228 1.70 2.57 12.70
N LEU A 229 0.92 1.95 13.57
CA LEU A 229 0.83 2.35 14.98
C LEU A 229 1.83 1.59 15.88
N LYS A 230 2.71 0.77 15.29
CA LYS A 230 3.72 -0.01 16.02
C LYS A 230 5.13 0.41 15.64
N ASN A 231 6.01 0.41 16.61
CA ASN A 231 7.43 0.55 16.39
C ASN A 231 8.09 -0.82 16.58
N THR A 232 8.38 -1.50 15.48
CA THR A 232 9.04 -2.82 15.48
C THR A 232 10.51 -2.74 15.06
N GLY A 233 11.00 -1.54 14.78
CA GLY A 233 12.31 -1.34 14.16
C GLY A 233 12.31 -1.50 12.65
N GLN A 234 11.17 -1.83 12.05
CA GLN A 234 11.05 -1.92 10.59
C GLN A 234 10.79 -0.54 9.98
N GLN A 235 11.28 -0.34 8.74
CA GLN A 235 11.22 0.98 8.10
C GLN A 235 9.81 1.44 7.69
N TRP A 236 8.87 0.50 7.49
CA TRP A 236 7.47 0.79 7.20
C TRP A 236 6.59 0.69 8.46
N ASP A 237 7.17 0.98 9.61
CA ASP A 237 6.48 1.11 10.89
C ASP A 237 6.75 2.49 11.53
N ALA A 238 6.08 2.78 12.65
CA ALA A 238 6.37 3.95 13.44
C ALA A 238 7.88 3.95 13.85
N PRO A 239 8.53 5.12 13.92
CA PRO A 239 7.97 6.47 13.82
C PRO A 239 7.97 7.04 12.39
N ASN A 240 8.16 6.21 11.36
CA ASN A 240 8.42 6.67 10.00
C ASN A 240 7.14 7.05 9.26
N GLY A 241 7.25 8.13 8.48
CA GLY A 241 6.28 8.56 7.49
C GLY A 241 6.93 8.63 6.10
N TRP A 242 6.14 8.35 5.06
CA TRP A 242 6.58 8.22 3.68
C TRP A 242 5.78 9.14 2.77
N ALA A 243 6.45 9.82 1.85
CA ALA A 243 5.83 10.79 0.96
C ALA A 243 4.59 10.25 0.17
N PRO A 244 4.62 9.02 -0.39
CA PRO A 244 3.44 8.46 -1.06
C PRO A 244 2.21 8.37 -0.16
N LEU A 245 2.38 7.98 1.11
CA LEU A 245 1.28 7.83 2.06
C LEU A 245 0.69 9.18 2.46
N GLN A 246 1.53 10.22 2.60
CA GLN A 246 1.06 11.59 2.80
C GLN A 246 0.17 12.04 1.63
N TRP A 247 0.63 11.81 0.41
CA TRP A 247 -0.11 12.17 -0.80
C TRP A 247 -1.44 11.42 -0.90
N ILE A 248 -1.44 10.11 -0.67
CA ILE A 248 -2.64 9.26 -0.70
C ILE A 248 -3.67 9.76 0.33
N ALA A 249 -3.22 10.05 1.56
CA ALA A 249 -4.09 10.57 2.61
C ALA A 249 -4.67 11.96 2.24
N ILE A 250 -3.82 12.90 1.84
CA ILE A 250 -4.24 14.25 1.47
C ILE A 250 -5.22 14.22 0.30
N LYS A 251 -4.87 13.53 -0.79
CA LYS A 251 -5.73 13.47 -1.97
C LYS A 251 -7.00 12.67 -1.70
N GLY A 252 -6.94 11.61 -0.90
CA GLY A 252 -8.11 10.86 -0.46
C GLY A 252 -9.11 11.75 0.29
N LEU A 253 -8.64 12.57 1.23
CA LEU A 253 -9.47 13.52 1.96
C LEU A 253 -10.08 14.61 1.04
N ILE A 254 -9.30 15.13 0.08
CA ILE A 254 -9.79 16.08 -0.92
C ILE A 254 -10.93 15.47 -1.76
N ASN A 255 -10.86 14.22 -2.12
CA ASN A 255 -11.88 13.54 -2.91
C ASN A 255 -13.26 13.47 -2.22
N TYR A 256 -13.29 13.65 -0.88
CA TYR A 256 -14.49 13.65 -0.04
C TYR A 256 -14.72 15.02 0.62
N ASP A 257 -14.25 16.10 0.02
CA ASP A 257 -14.45 17.49 0.48
C ASP A 257 -13.93 17.79 1.89
N ARG A 258 -12.91 17.03 2.37
CA ARG A 258 -12.25 17.18 3.68
C ARG A 258 -11.01 18.08 3.58
N GLN A 259 -11.15 19.26 3.02
CA GLN A 259 -10.06 20.17 2.69
C GLN A 259 -9.24 20.61 3.92
N ASN A 260 -9.91 20.87 5.06
CA ASN A 260 -9.23 21.32 6.28
C ASN A 260 -8.26 20.26 6.83
N SER A 261 -8.69 18.99 6.86
CA SER A 261 -7.86 17.86 7.30
C SER A 261 -6.72 17.60 6.34
N ALA A 262 -6.97 17.66 5.03
CA ALA A 262 -5.96 17.56 4.00
C ALA A 262 -4.88 18.65 4.16
N GLN A 263 -5.27 19.91 4.34
CA GLN A 263 -4.36 21.03 4.56
C GLN A 263 -3.53 20.86 5.83
N LYS A 264 -4.15 20.37 6.92
CA LYS A 264 -3.46 20.15 8.20
C LYS A 264 -2.32 19.14 8.05
N ILE A 265 -2.57 18.03 7.34
CA ILE A 265 -1.55 17.00 7.06
C ILE A 265 -0.46 17.60 6.15
N ALA A 266 -0.86 18.26 5.06
CA ALA A 266 0.09 18.84 4.11
C ALA A 266 1.04 19.84 4.76
N LYS A 267 0.55 20.76 5.60
CA LYS A 267 1.38 21.75 6.29
C LYS A 267 2.39 21.11 7.25
N ARG A 268 2.03 20.03 7.97
CA ARG A 268 2.96 19.32 8.84
C ARG A 268 4.08 18.66 8.03
N TRP A 269 3.72 18.00 6.93
CA TRP A 269 4.69 17.35 6.06
C TRP A 269 5.62 18.34 5.36
N ILE A 270 5.10 19.46 4.85
CA ILE A 270 5.92 20.53 4.24
C ILE A 270 6.93 21.03 5.26
N ARG A 271 6.47 21.44 6.45
CA ARG A 271 7.34 21.94 7.53
C ARG A 271 8.45 20.95 7.89
N LEU A 272 8.11 19.66 8.08
CA LEU A 272 9.11 18.65 8.41
C LEU A 272 10.19 18.55 7.32
N ASN A 273 9.80 18.54 6.06
CA ASN A 273 10.75 18.47 4.95
C ASN A 273 11.64 19.73 4.89
N GLU A 274 11.07 20.92 5.09
CA GLU A 274 11.81 22.20 5.11
C GLU A 274 12.79 22.25 6.29
N ASP A 275 12.36 21.82 7.50
CA ASP A 275 13.21 21.79 8.70
C ASP A 275 14.37 20.81 8.51
N VAL A 276 14.14 19.61 7.95
CA VAL A 276 15.21 18.64 7.66
C VAL A 276 16.14 19.17 6.58
N TYR A 277 15.61 19.74 5.51
CA TYR A 277 16.42 20.34 4.45
C TYR A 277 17.31 21.47 4.97
N THR A 278 16.77 22.33 5.83
CA THR A 278 17.53 23.43 6.44
C THR A 278 18.71 22.92 7.28
N ARG A 279 18.54 21.79 8.00
CA ARG A 279 19.60 21.19 8.80
C ARG A 279 20.65 20.44 7.97
N THR A 280 20.24 19.76 6.91
CA THR A 280 21.04 18.73 6.22
C THR A 280 21.40 19.09 4.80
N GLY A 281 20.71 20.03 4.16
CA GLY A 281 20.78 20.30 2.72
C GLY A 281 20.18 19.19 1.85
N LYS A 282 19.41 18.26 2.43
CA LYS A 282 18.93 17.05 1.78
C LYS A 282 17.44 16.81 1.98
N LEU A 283 16.78 16.22 0.97
CA LEU A 283 15.45 15.64 1.09
C LEU A 283 15.59 14.13 1.19
N MET A 284 14.95 13.55 2.20
CA MET A 284 15.16 12.16 2.58
C MET A 284 14.10 11.21 1.95
N GLU A 285 14.41 9.94 1.92
CA GLU A 285 13.51 8.87 1.50
C GLU A 285 12.25 8.78 2.38
N LYS A 286 12.48 8.83 3.70
CA LYS A 286 11.47 8.73 4.77
C LYS A 286 11.84 9.68 5.91
N TYR A 287 10.89 9.97 6.78
CA TYR A 287 11.06 10.91 7.87
C TYR A 287 10.50 10.38 9.18
N ASN A 288 11.13 10.71 10.30
CA ASN A 288 10.52 10.51 11.62
C ASN A 288 9.41 11.55 11.81
N VAL A 289 8.16 11.11 11.76
CA VAL A 289 7.00 12.01 11.87
C VAL A 289 6.52 12.19 13.31
N GLU A 290 6.99 11.36 14.26
CA GLU A 290 6.65 11.46 15.68
C GLU A 290 7.57 12.42 16.41
N ASN A 291 8.89 12.34 16.18
CA ASN A 291 9.86 13.29 16.68
C ASN A 291 10.61 13.93 15.52
N THR A 292 10.22 15.14 15.16
CA THR A 292 10.72 15.88 13.99
C THR A 292 12.18 16.36 14.13
N THR A 293 12.76 16.23 15.32
CA THR A 293 14.19 16.57 15.55
C THR A 293 15.13 15.40 15.30
N LEU A 294 14.59 14.18 15.19
CA LEU A 294 15.33 12.95 14.91
C LEU A 294 15.23 12.56 13.44
N ASP A 295 16.27 11.87 12.98
CA ASP A 295 16.24 11.26 11.65
C ASP A 295 15.33 10.01 11.65
N ALA A 296 14.83 9.64 10.46
CA ALA A 296 14.14 8.38 10.26
C ALA A 296 15.12 7.22 10.43
N GLY A 297 14.59 6.08 10.90
CA GLY A 297 15.40 4.90 11.14
C GLY A 297 14.65 3.60 10.84
N GLY A 298 15.27 2.48 11.20
CA GLY A 298 14.72 1.13 11.03
C GLY A 298 14.91 0.56 9.64
N GLY A 299 14.69 -0.77 9.51
CA GLY A 299 14.87 -1.50 8.28
C GLY A 299 16.29 -2.03 8.07
N GLU A 300 16.54 -2.53 6.87
CA GLU A 300 17.79 -3.21 6.51
C GLU A 300 18.92 -2.24 6.18
N TYR A 301 18.62 -0.93 6.00
CA TYR A 301 19.60 0.09 5.62
C TYR A 301 19.29 1.46 6.26
N SER A 302 20.30 2.30 6.34
CA SER A 302 20.16 3.69 6.77
C SER A 302 19.30 4.49 5.77
N GLY A 303 18.66 5.57 6.25
CA GLY A 303 17.88 6.46 5.38
C GLY A 303 18.70 6.97 4.20
N GLN A 304 18.06 7.05 3.03
CA GLN A 304 18.67 7.55 1.80
C GLN A 304 18.17 8.97 1.50
N ASP A 305 18.87 9.70 0.63
CA ASP A 305 18.51 11.04 0.18
C ASP A 305 18.24 11.09 -1.33
N GLY A 306 17.70 12.21 -1.80
CA GLY A 306 17.46 12.44 -3.24
C GLY A 306 16.28 11.67 -3.84
N PHE A 307 15.35 11.21 -3.04
CA PHE A 307 14.23 10.37 -3.50
C PHE A 307 13.19 11.14 -4.32
N GLY A 308 12.89 10.63 -5.51
CA GLY A 308 11.97 11.26 -6.47
C GLY A 308 10.55 11.45 -5.93
N TRP A 309 10.02 10.51 -5.15
CA TRP A 309 8.68 10.65 -4.57
C TRP A 309 8.59 11.76 -3.52
N THR A 310 9.62 11.95 -2.68
CA THR A 310 9.66 13.04 -1.72
C THR A 310 9.68 14.38 -2.44
N ASN A 311 10.56 14.53 -3.44
CA ASN A 311 10.68 15.75 -4.22
C ASN A 311 9.35 16.08 -4.92
N GLY A 312 8.74 15.10 -5.58
CA GLY A 312 7.50 15.29 -6.33
C GLY A 312 6.31 15.65 -5.43
N VAL A 313 6.14 14.94 -4.31
CA VAL A 313 5.06 15.20 -3.35
C VAL A 313 5.25 16.55 -2.67
N LEU A 314 6.47 16.87 -2.21
CA LEU A 314 6.76 18.15 -1.56
C LEU A 314 6.46 19.33 -2.49
N LEU A 315 6.98 19.32 -3.73
CA LEU A 315 6.73 20.37 -4.71
C LEU A 315 5.24 20.54 -5.00
N LYS A 316 4.51 19.42 -5.12
CA LYS A 316 3.06 19.48 -5.32
C LYS A 316 2.34 20.09 -4.12
N LEU A 317 2.69 19.71 -2.91
CA LEU A 317 2.07 20.25 -1.69
C LEU A 317 2.39 21.73 -1.49
N ILE A 318 3.62 22.16 -1.75
CA ILE A 318 4.00 23.58 -1.73
C ILE A 318 3.15 24.38 -2.74
N SER A 319 2.95 23.85 -3.96
CA SER A 319 2.11 24.52 -4.96
C SER A 319 0.63 24.66 -4.54
N MET A 320 0.15 23.78 -3.66
CA MET A 320 -1.24 23.80 -3.17
C MET A 320 -1.42 24.59 -1.88
N TYR A 321 -0.44 24.57 -0.98
CA TYR A 321 -0.60 25.02 0.41
C TYR A 321 0.56 25.88 0.94
N GLY A 322 1.60 26.11 0.14
CA GLY A 322 2.85 26.81 0.52
C GLY A 322 2.76 28.34 0.54
N LYS A 323 1.60 28.92 0.93
CA LYS A 323 1.44 30.35 1.14
C LYS A 323 1.25 30.66 2.61
#